data_98e1ce19c9b4a439bc08e0423043cc4c
#
_entry.id   98e1ce19c9b4a439bc08e0423043cc4c
#
_cell.length_a   1.000
_cell.length_b   1.000
_cell.length_c   1.000
_cell.angle_alpha   90.00
_cell.angle_beta   90.00
_cell.angle_gamma   90.00
#
_symmetry.space_group_name_H-M   'P 1'
#
loop_
_entity.id
_entity.type
_entity.pdbx_description
1 polymer ?
#
loop_
_entity_poly.entity_id
_entity_poly.type
_entity_poly.pdbx_seq_one_letter_code
_entity_poly.pdbx_strand_id
1 'polypeptide(L)'
;MSTVYGTLLRATVAGQATYRASFGMELLGSGLVIGLDFVEVYAIFTQVPRIEGFDLAGVLLIFGLASLAFSLADLVVGQTDRVVEHVRRGTFDVVLLRPLSTLGQLAAGDLQLRRLGRTALALVVLVVALARSDVDWTPARVLLLVVSPLAGAVIFGALFVCAGAMSFWLVEGGEVANALTYGSGYLSQWPLGVLGPVLGRFFTFVIPAAFTGYLPAVALLGQDDPTGLPGWLPWASPLAALLAATGAALFWRAGIRHYVGAGG
;
A
#
# COMPACT_ATOMS: atom_id res chain seq x y z
N MET A 1 7.27 22.55 15.40
CA MET A 1 6.76 21.16 15.25
C MET A 1 7.47 20.39 14.12
N SER A 2 7.76 20.98 12.95
CA SER A 2 8.50 20.30 11.86
C SER A 2 9.90 19.80 12.25
N THR A 3 10.61 20.53 13.11
CA THR A 3 11.96 20.20 13.59
C THR A 3 12.00 18.93 14.45
N VAL A 4 10.99 18.66 15.28
CA VAL A 4 10.95 17.48 16.17
C VAL A 4 10.80 16.18 15.36
N TYR A 5 9.87 16.14 14.39
CA TYR A 5 9.75 14.99 13.50
C TYR A 5 10.99 14.77 12.65
N GLY A 6 11.62 15.86 12.16
CA GLY A 6 12.89 15.79 11.44
C GLY A 6 14.04 15.22 12.29
N THR A 7 14.08 15.55 13.57
CA THR A 7 15.11 15.00 14.50
C THR A 7 14.86 13.53 14.79
N LEU A 8 13.60 13.12 14.99
CA LEU A 8 13.23 11.70 15.16
C LEU A 8 13.61 10.88 13.94
N LEU A 9 13.24 11.34 12.75
CA LEU A 9 13.58 10.67 11.48
C LEU A 9 15.11 10.54 11.31
N ARG A 10 15.86 11.60 11.56
CA ARG A 10 17.33 11.55 11.46
C ARG A 10 17.95 10.56 12.45
N ALA A 11 17.46 10.52 13.69
CA ALA A 11 17.95 9.59 14.70
C ALA A 11 17.67 8.13 14.30
N THR A 12 16.46 7.85 13.78
CA THR A 12 16.07 6.52 13.30
C THR A 12 16.91 6.07 12.11
N VAL A 13 17.10 6.96 11.11
CA VAL A 13 17.93 6.68 9.92
C VAL A 13 19.40 6.45 10.31
N ALA A 14 19.97 7.30 11.19
CA ALA A 14 21.35 7.16 11.64
C ALA A 14 21.56 5.84 12.41
N GLY A 15 20.63 5.43 13.25
CA GLY A 15 20.66 4.16 13.97
C GLY A 15 20.68 2.95 13.03
N GLN A 16 19.85 2.95 12.01
CA GLN A 16 19.77 1.84 11.05
C GLN A 16 20.96 1.79 10.08
N ALA A 17 21.52 2.94 9.71
CA ALA A 17 22.70 3.01 8.85
C ALA A 17 23.97 2.39 9.48
N THR A 18 23.98 2.20 10.81
CA THR A 18 25.09 1.57 11.55
C THR A 18 25.18 0.06 11.27
N TYR A 19 24.04 -0.60 10.95
CA TYR A 19 23.99 -2.05 10.74
C TYR A 19 23.90 -2.42 9.25
N ARG A 20 24.94 -2.08 8.49
CA ARG A 20 25.00 -2.30 7.02
C ARG A 20 24.77 -3.74 6.57
N ALA A 21 25.27 -4.72 7.32
CA ALA A 21 25.12 -6.14 6.98
C ALA A 21 23.65 -6.60 7.12
N SER A 22 22.97 -6.21 8.19
CA SER A 22 21.54 -6.49 8.38
C SER A 22 20.69 -5.82 7.32
N PHE A 23 21.01 -4.59 6.94
CA PHE A 23 20.33 -3.87 5.86
C PHE A 23 20.50 -4.59 4.51
N GLY A 24 21.72 -5.07 4.19
CA GLY A 24 21.97 -5.84 2.97
C GLY A 24 21.20 -7.15 2.92
N MET A 25 21.14 -7.90 4.02
CA MET A 25 20.37 -9.15 4.10
C MET A 25 18.86 -8.89 3.98
N GLU A 26 18.34 -7.84 4.59
CA GLU A 26 16.91 -7.46 4.47
C GLU A 26 16.56 -6.99 3.06
N LEU A 27 17.47 -6.29 2.39
CA LEU A 27 17.31 -5.88 1.00
C LEU A 27 17.23 -7.11 0.08
N LEU A 28 18.14 -8.08 0.28
CA LEU A 28 18.13 -9.35 -0.45
C LEU A 28 16.86 -10.16 -0.16
N GLY A 29 16.42 -10.26 1.09
CA GLY A 29 15.19 -10.93 1.46
C GLY A 29 13.95 -10.30 0.82
N SER A 30 13.84 -8.98 0.86
CA SER A 30 12.74 -8.26 0.19
C SER A 30 12.81 -8.42 -1.33
N GLY A 31 14.01 -8.42 -1.90
CA GLY A 31 14.24 -8.67 -3.32
C GLY A 31 13.83 -10.07 -3.75
N LEU A 32 14.10 -11.08 -2.92
CA LEU A 32 13.70 -12.46 -3.18
C LEU A 32 12.16 -12.59 -3.20
N VAL A 33 11.46 -11.96 -2.26
CA VAL A 33 9.99 -12.03 -2.21
C VAL A 33 9.39 -11.45 -3.50
N ILE A 34 9.74 -10.22 -3.89
CA ILE A 34 9.23 -9.62 -5.13
C ILE A 34 9.71 -10.40 -6.37
N GLY A 35 10.93 -10.95 -6.32
CA GLY A 35 11.44 -11.80 -7.39
C GLY A 35 10.61 -13.08 -7.53
N LEU A 36 10.18 -13.69 -6.44
CA LEU A 36 9.28 -14.85 -6.45
C LEU A 36 7.89 -14.48 -6.99
N ASP A 37 7.33 -13.34 -6.58
CA ASP A 37 6.06 -12.86 -7.11
C ASP A 37 6.14 -12.61 -8.63
N PHE A 38 7.27 -12.07 -9.11
CA PHE A 38 7.51 -11.92 -10.54
C PHE A 38 7.62 -13.27 -11.26
N VAL A 39 8.31 -14.24 -10.68
CA VAL A 39 8.43 -15.62 -11.22
C VAL A 39 7.06 -16.29 -11.25
N GLU A 40 6.22 -16.08 -10.23
CA GLU A 40 4.84 -16.57 -10.20
C GLU A 40 4.05 -16.06 -11.40
N VAL A 41 4.03 -14.74 -11.62
CA VAL A 41 3.36 -14.14 -12.79
C VAL A 41 3.92 -14.70 -14.08
N TYR A 42 5.25 -14.77 -14.24
CA TYR A 42 5.88 -15.30 -15.44
C TYR A 42 5.53 -16.77 -15.68
N ALA A 43 5.53 -17.60 -14.64
CA ALA A 43 5.20 -19.03 -14.74
C ALA A 43 3.76 -19.25 -15.21
N ILE A 44 2.81 -18.44 -14.75
CA ILE A 44 1.41 -18.52 -15.21
C ILE A 44 1.33 -18.21 -16.70
N PHE A 45 2.04 -17.18 -17.18
CA PHE A 45 2.05 -16.80 -18.59
C PHE A 45 2.77 -17.79 -19.52
N THR A 46 3.54 -18.75 -18.99
CA THR A 46 4.03 -19.88 -19.78
C THR A 46 2.90 -20.86 -20.17
N GLN A 47 1.78 -20.85 -19.42
CA GLN A 47 0.66 -21.75 -19.62
C GLN A 47 -0.52 -21.10 -20.34
N VAL A 48 -0.73 -19.79 -20.12
CA VAL A 48 -1.83 -19.04 -20.70
C VAL A 48 -1.31 -17.73 -21.33
N PRO A 49 -1.73 -17.39 -22.56
CA PRO A 49 -1.21 -16.20 -23.24
C PRO A 49 -1.81 -14.90 -22.71
N ARG A 50 -2.98 -14.96 -22.08
CA ARG A 50 -3.70 -13.79 -21.54
C ARG A 50 -4.51 -14.16 -20.31
N ILE A 51 -4.61 -13.21 -19.38
CA ILE A 51 -5.46 -13.30 -18.18
C ILE A 51 -6.43 -12.11 -18.22
N GLU A 52 -7.74 -12.39 -18.31
CA GLU A 52 -8.80 -11.37 -18.36
C GLU A 52 -8.53 -10.26 -19.41
N GLY A 53 -8.02 -10.67 -20.58
CA GLY A 53 -7.71 -9.75 -21.69
C GLY A 53 -6.30 -9.14 -21.64
N PHE A 54 -5.59 -9.20 -20.51
CA PHE A 54 -4.24 -8.68 -20.35
C PHE A 54 -3.17 -9.71 -20.74
N ASP A 55 -2.18 -9.25 -21.47
CA ASP A 55 -0.93 -9.99 -21.71
C ASP A 55 0.02 -9.85 -20.51
N LEU A 56 1.19 -10.48 -20.60
CA LEU A 56 2.22 -10.40 -19.55
C LEU A 56 2.61 -8.94 -19.23
N ALA A 57 2.77 -8.10 -20.25
CA ALA A 57 3.17 -6.70 -20.02
C ALA A 57 2.07 -5.92 -19.29
N GLY A 58 0.81 -6.13 -19.64
CA GLY A 58 -0.34 -5.52 -18.97
C GLY A 58 -0.48 -5.97 -17.52
N VAL A 59 -0.30 -7.26 -17.21
CA VAL A 59 -0.35 -7.75 -15.82
C VAL A 59 0.85 -7.23 -15.02
N LEU A 60 2.06 -7.17 -15.61
CA LEU A 60 3.21 -6.57 -14.95
C LEU A 60 3.03 -5.08 -14.69
N LEU A 61 2.27 -4.37 -15.53
CA LEU A 61 1.93 -2.96 -15.30
C LEU A 61 0.99 -2.80 -14.09
N ILE A 62 -0.04 -3.64 -13.99
CA ILE A 62 -0.93 -3.70 -12.82
C ILE A 62 -0.11 -4.00 -11.57
N PHE A 63 0.71 -5.05 -11.61
CA PHE A 63 1.59 -5.47 -10.53
C PHE A 63 2.53 -4.35 -10.09
N GLY A 64 3.21 -3.69 -11.03
CA GLY A 64 4.18 -2.63 -10.74
C GLY A 64 3.53 -1.40 -10.09
N LEU A 65 2.37 -0.96 -10.61
CA LEU A 65 1.61 0.17 -10.04
C LEU A 65 1.13 -0.15 -8.62
N ALA A 66 0.50 -1.30 -8.42
CA ALA A 66 -0.02 -1.73 -7.12
C ALA A 66 1.10 -1.94 -6.10
N SER A 67 2.19 -2.60 -6.49
CA SER A 67 3.35 -2.83 -5.63
C SER A 67 4.06 -1.54 -5.23
N LEU A 68 4.18 -0.58 -6.16
CA LEU A 68 4.75 0.73 -5.86
C LEU A 68 3.86 1.50 -4.88
N ALA A 69 2.55 1.53 -5.11
CA ALA A 69 1.59 2.17 -4.21
C ALA A 69 1.63 1.56 -2.81
N PHE A 70 1.61 0.22 -2.72
CA PHE A 70 1.69 -0.50 -1.45
C PHE A 70 3.00 -0.23 -0.71
N SER A 71 4.14 -0.31 -1.40
CA SER A 71 5.46 -0.11 -0.78
C SER A 71 5.68 1.32 -0.30
N LEU A 72 5.13 2.33 -1.00
CA LEU A 72 5.14 3.72 -0.53
C LEU A 72 4.28 3.89 0.73
N ALA A 73 3.10 3.27 0.80
CA ALA A 73 2.26 3.29 2.00
C ALA A 73 2.97 2.59 3.17
N ASP A 74 3.51 1.39 2.93
CA ASP A 74 4.25 0.61 3.93
C ASP A 74 5.45 1.38 4.47
N LEU A 75 6.17 2.10 3.61
CA LEU A 75 7.29 2.94 4.01
C LEU A 75 6.88 4.05 4.99
N VAL A 76 5.72 4.68 4.78
CA VAL A 76 5.29 5.87 5.55
C VAL A 76 4.49 5.48 6.79
N VAL A 77 3.55 4.55 6.68
CA VAL A 77 2.58 4.23 7.76
C VAL A 77 2.50 2.75 8.11
N GLY A 78 3.28 1.88 7.49
CA GLY A 78 3.25 0.44 7.75
C GLY A 78 3.52 0.05 9.21
N GLN A 79 4.08 0.95 10.03
CA GLN A 79 4.29 0.75 11.45
C GLN A 79 3.01 0.78 12.27
N THR A 80 1.90 1.22 11.69
CA THR A 80 0.60 1.23 12.40
C THR A 80 0.11 -0.18 12.72
N ASP A 81 0.60 -1.21 12.07
CA ASP A 81 0.36 -2.62 12.44
C ASP A 81 0.88 -2.97 13.85
N ARG A 82 1.91 -2.25 14.34
CA ARG A 82 2.45 -2.43 15.70
C ARG A 82 1.62 -1.77 16.81
N VAL A 83 0.57 -1.05 16.47
CA VAL A 83 -0.35 -0.47 17.48
C VAL A 83 -0.90 -1.54 18.39
N VAL A 84 -1.22 -2.72 17.87
CA VAL A 84 -1.63 -3.90 18.66
C VAL A 84 -0.63 -4.17 19.79
N GLU A 85 0.66 -4.13 19.53
CA GLU A 85 1.70 -4.40 20.52
C GLU A 85 1.81 -3.29 21.55
N HIS A 86 1.67 -2.01 21.13
CA HIS A 86 1.62 -0.89 22.06
C HIS A 86 0.41 -0.95 22.99
N VAL A 87 -0.76 -1.34 22.46
CA VAL A 87 -1.99 -1.52 23.24
C VAL A 87 -1.82 -2.67 24.26
N ARG A 88 -1.32 -3.83 23.81
CA ARG A 88 -1.10 -5.00 24.69
C ARG A 88 -0.11 -4.73 25.82
N ARG A 89 0.94 -3.95 25.54
CA ARG A 89 1.98 -3.63 26.51
C ARG A 89 1.65 -2.41 27.38
N GLY A 90 0.51 -1.73 27.16
CA GLY A 90 0.16 -0.49 27.84
C GLY A 90 1.06 0.70 27.49
N THR A 91 1.94 0.57 26.51
CA THR A 91 2.87 1.63 26.10
C THR A 91 2.23 2.70 25.23
N PHE A 92 0.98 2.48 24.79
CA PHE A 92 0.24 3.47 24.01
C PHE A 92 -0.11 4.72 24.83
N ASP A 93 -0.24 4.58 26.16
CA ASP A 93 -0.44 5.70 27.08
C ASP A 93 0.69 6.74 26.96
N VAL A 94 1.95 6.29 26.79
CA VAL A 94 3.10 7.18 26.61
C VAL A 94 2.99 7.97 25.30
N VAL A 95 2.40 7.39 24.26
CA VAL A 95 2.17 8.07 22.96
C VAL A 95 1.11 9.15 23.13
N LEU A 96 0.08 8.91 23.94
CA LEU A 96 -1.00 9.87 24.19
C LEU A 96 -0.55 11.07 25.04
N LEU A 97 0.42 10.91 25.93
CA LEU A 97 0.94 11.97 26.80
C LEU A 97 1.77 13.04 26.03
N ARG A 98 2.24 12.73 24.85
CA ARG A 98 3.06 13.67 24.06
C ARG A 98 2.16 14.63 23.28
N PRO A 99 2.47 15.94 23.22
CA PRO A 99 1.68 16.95 22.51
C PRO A 99 1.91 16.88 20.98
N LEU A 100 1.84 15.68 20.39
CA LEU A 100 2.04 15.39 18.98
C LEU A 100 0.91 14.48 18.48
N SER A 101 0.62 14.48 17.18
CA SER A 101 -0.36 13.55 16.64
C SER A 101 0.10 12.09 16.84
N THR A 102 -0.77 11.24 17.33
CA THR A 102 -0.47 9.82 17.62
C THR A 102 0.00 9.08 16.36
N LEU A 103 -0.69 9.24 15.23
CA LEU A 103 -0.25 8.69 13.95
C LEU A 103 1.12 9.22 13.51
N GLY A 104 1.35 10.53 13.65
CA GLY A 104 2.64 11.12 13.29
C GLY A 104 3.79 10.62 14.14
N GLN A 105 3.56 10.35 15.44
CA GLN A 105 4.57 9.76 16.32
C GLN A 105 4.90 8.32 15.91
N LEU A 106 3.89 7.51 15.62
CA LEU A 106 4.07 6.14 15.17
C LEU A 106 4.81 6.10 13.82
N ALA A 107 4.37 6.89 12.84
CA ALA A 107 5.00 6.95 11.52
C ALA A 107 6.46 7.43 11.58
N ALA A 108 6.78 8.43 12.41
CA ALA A 108 8.13 8.97 12.52
C ALA A 108 9.08 8.14 13.40
N GLY A 109 8.52 7.37 14.36
CA GLY A 109 9.31 6.65 15.35
C GLY A 109 10.00 5.37 14.85
N ASP A 110 9.54 4.79 13.77
CA ASP A 110 10.04 3.49 13.29
C ASP A 110 10.11 3.41 11.74
N LEU A 111 10.60 4.48 11.12
CA LEU A 111 10.86 4.45 9.68
C LEU A 111 11.91 3.37 9.38
N GLN A 112 11.54 2.33 8.65
CA GLN A 112 12.45 1.22 8.36
C GLN A 112 13.05 1.37 6.96
N LEU A 113 14.36 1.69 6.89
CA LEU A 113 15.10 1.87 5.62
C LEU A 113 15.05 0.62 4.73
N ARG A 114 14.90 -0.58 5.33
CA ARG A 114 14.71 -1.83 4.58
C ARG A 114 13.53 -1.79 3.59
N ARG A 115 12.50 -1.01 3.91
CA ARG A 115 11.30 -0.84 3.05
C ARG A 115 11.61 -0.06 1.76
N LEU A 116 12.67 0.75 1.75
CA LEU A 116 13.18 1.40 0.53
C LEU A 116 13.58 0.41 -0.54
N GLY A 117 14.13 -0.75 -0.16
CA GLY A 117 14.49 -1.80 -1.11
C GLY A 117 13.28 -2.34 -1.87
N ARG A 118 12.17 -2.57 -1.15
CA ARG A 118 10.91 -3.00 -1.76
C ARG A 118 10.36 -1.94 -2.72
N THR A 119 10.40 -0.67 -2.32
CA THR A 119 9.95 0.46 -3.16
C THR A 119 10.82 0.60 -4.42
N ALA A 120 12.14 0.49 -4.27
CA ALA A 120 13.05 0.55 -5.42
C ALA A 120 12.79 -0.59 -6.41
N LEU A 121 12.57 -1.81 -5.91
CA LEU A 121 12.30 -2.96 -6.76
C LEU A 121 10.93 -2.87 -7.44
N ALA A 122 9.89 -2.42 -6.73
CA ALA A 122 8.58 -2.14 -7.32
C ALA A 122 8.67 -1.11 -8.45
N LEU A 123 9.50 -0.07 -8.27
CA LEU A 123 9.77 0.92 -9.31
C LEU A 123 10.49 0.29 -10.52
N VAL A 124 11.47 -0.59 -10.31
CA VAL A 124 12.15 -1.30 -11.40
C VAL A 124 11.15 -2.14 -12.19
N VAL A 125 10.28 -2.91 -11.52
CA VAL A 125 9.24 -3.71 -12.17
C VAL A 125 8.31 -2.81 -12.99
N LEU A 126 7.87 -1.68 -12.42
CA LEU A 126 7.02 -0.72 -13.13
C LEU A 126 7.70 -0.18 -14.39
N VAL A 127 8.97 0.21 -14.30
CA VAL A 127 9.75 0.71 -15.45
C VAL A 127 9.89 -0.38 -16.54
N VAL A 128 10.18 -1.62 -16.13
CA VAL A 128 10.27 -2.75 -17.08
C VAL A 128 8.91 -3.03 -17.74
N ALA A 129 7.82 -2.98 -16.97
CA ALA A 129 6.46 -3.16 -17.49
C ALA A 129 6.13 -2.06 -18.52
N LEU A 130 6.38 -0.80 -18.19
CA LEU A 130 6.16 0.34 -19.09
C LEU A 130 7.00 0.24 -20.37
N ALA A 131 8.26 -0.20 -20.27
CA ALA A 131 9.14 -0.37 -21.43
C ALA A 131 8.69 -1.51 -22.36
N ARG A 132 7.85 -2.42 -21.87
CA ARG A 132 7.30 -3.57 -22.63
C ARG A 132 5.85 -3.39 -23.04
N SER A 133 5.20 -2.35 -22.53
CA SER A 133 3.79 -2.03 -22.84
C SER A 133 3.72 -0.99 -23.96
N ASP A 134 2.81 -1.20 -24.90
CA ASP A 134 2.52 -0.22 -25.95
C ASP A 134 1.58 0.86 -25.41
N VAL A 135 2.15 1.82 -24.68
CA VAL A 135 1.42 2.95 -24.13
C VAL A 135 1.48 4.13 -25.08
N ASP A 136 0.33 4.59 -25.58
CA ASP A 136 0.22 5.85 -26.31
C ASP A 136 0.36 7.03 -25.36
N TRP A 137 1.54 7.62 -25.29
CA TRP A 137 1.83 8.68 -24.33
C TRP A 137 1.11 9.98 -24.65
N THR A 138 0.20 10.37 -23.78
CA THR A 138 -0.46 11.68 -23.75
C THR A 138 -0.13 12.39 -22.45
N PRO A 139 -0.19 13.74 -22.39
CA PRO A 139 0.02 14.46 -21.13
C PRO A 139 -0.88 13.96 -19.99
N ALA A 140 -2.11 13.56 -20.30
CA ALA A 140 -3.06 13.00 -19.34
C ALA A 140 -2.56 11.64 -18.78
N ARG A 141 -2.08 10.72 -19.63
CA ARG A 141 -1.54 9.43 -19.19
C ARG A 141 -0.26 9.58 -18.37
N VAL A 142 0.61 10.54 -18.73
CA VAL A 142 1.79 10.86 -17.92
C VAL A 142 1.38 11.36 -16.52
N LEU A 143 0.37 12.24 -16.47
CA LEU A 143 -0.18 12.71 -15.18
C LEU A 143 -0.76 11.55 -14.37
N LEU A 144 -1.52 10.65 -15.02
CA LEU A 144 -2.10 9.47 -14.36
C LEU A 144 -1.02 8.55 -13.79
N LEU A 145 0.06 8.31 -14.56
CA LEU A 145 1.19 7.49 -14.11
C LEU A 145 1.84 8.01 -12.82
N VAL A 146 1.88 9.32 -12.63
CA VAL A 146 2.43 9.94 -11.42
C VAL A 146 1.40 9.98 -10.29
N VAL A 147 0.16 10.36 -10.61
CA VAL A 147 -0.89 10.56 -9.59
C VAL A 147 -1.40 9.24 -9.03
N SER A 148 -1.54 8.19 -9.86
CA SER A 148 -2.14 6.93 -9.41
C SER A 148 -1.33 6.18 -8.35
N PRO A 149 0.01 6.03 -8.42
CA PRO A 149 0.76 5.40 -7.34
C PRO A 149 0.73 6.22 -6.04
N LEU A 150 0.70 7.55 -6.13
CA LEU A 150 0.57 8.41 -4.95
C LEU A 150 -0.82 8.31 -4.31
N ALA A 151 -1.87 8.33 -5.12
CA ALA A 151 -3.23 8.10 -4.65
C ALA A 151 -3.38 6.69 -4.06
N GLY A 152 -2.81 5.69 -4.73
CA GLY A 152 -2.76 4.31 -4.26
C GLY A 152 -2.02 4.17 -2.92
N ALA A 153 -0.91 4.88 -2.74
CA ALA A 153 -0.19 4.92 -1.47
C ALA A 153 -1.04 5.50 -0.33
N VAL A 154 -1.86 6.51 -0.62
CA VAL A 154 -2.82 7.05 0.36
C VAL A 154 -3.91 6.04 0.68
N ILE A 155 -4.44 5.31 -0.32
CA ILE A 155 -5.44 4.26 -0.14
C ILE A 155 -4.91 3.13 0.74
N PHE A 156 -3.73 2.58 0.43
CA PHE A 156 -3.12 1.55 1.26
C PHE A 156 -2.72 2.09 2.64
N GLY A 157 -2.25 3.33 2.72
CA GLY A 157 -2.00 4.00 3.98
C GLY A 157 -3.25 4.09 4.86
N ALA A 158 -4.40 4.37 4.26
CA ALA A 158 -5.69 4.36 4.96
C ALA A 158 -6.04 2.96 5.48
N LEU A 159 -5.77 1.90 4.71
CA LEU A 159 -5.97 0.51 5.16
C LEU A 159 -5.05 0.16 6.33
N PHE A 160 -3.77 0.52 6.29
CA PHE A 160 -2.85 0.32 7.42
C PHE A 160 -3.32 1.05 8.68
N VAL A 161 -3.80 2.29 8.54
CA VAL A 161 -4.34 3.05 9.68
C VAL A 161 -5.62 2.41 10.23
N CYS A 162 -6.51 1.94 9.37
CA CYS A 162 -7.71 1.21 9.81
C CYS A 162 -7.34 -0.09 10.52
N ALA A 163 -6.39 -0.86 9.98
CA ALA A 163 -5.90 -2.08 10.59
C ALA A 163 -5.32 -1.83 11.99
N GLY A 164 -4.46 -0.81 12.13
CA GLY A 164 -3.94 -0.41 13.43
C GLY A 164 -5.03 0.05 14.40
N ALA A 165 -6.03 0.80 13.91
CA ALA A 165 -7.14 1.27 14.74
C ALA A 165 -8.02 0.13 15.26
N MET A 166 -8.17 -0.98 14.52
CA MET A 166 -8.94 -2.14 14.97
C MET A 166 -8.45 -2.70 16.30
N SER A 167 -7.17 -2.54 16.64
CA SER A 167 -6.58 -2.99 17.90
C SER A 167 -7.15 -2.32 19.14
N PHE A 168 -7.82 -1.17 19.00
CA PHE A 168 -8.48 -0.51 20.11
C PHE A 168 -9.78 -1.21 20.55
N TRP A 169 -10.36 -2.06 19.68
CA TRP A 169 -11.56 -2.85 19.97
C TRP A 169 -11.27 -4.34 20.07
N LEU A 170 -10.32 -4.83 19.27
CA LEU A 170 -10.01 -6.25 19.12
C LEU A 170 -8.52 -6.47 19.39
N VAL A 171 -8.17 -6.86 20.61
CA VAL A 171 -6.76 -7.10 21.01
C VAL A 171 -6.11 -8.23 20.19
N GLU A 172 -6.90 -9.18 19.68
CA GLU A 172 -6.46 -10.27 18.81
C GLU A 172 -6.78 -10.02 17.32
N GLY A 173 -7.21 -8.81 16.96
CA GLY A 173 -7.56 -8.44 15.58
C GLY A 173 -6.38 -8.33 14.61
N GLY A 174 -5.14 -8.61 15.04
CA GLY A 174 -3.95 -8.50 14.20
C GLY A 174 -4.01 -9.34 12.92
N GLU A 175 -4.54 -10.56 12.99
CA GLU A 175 -4.68 -11.43 11.82
C GLU A 175 -5.70 -10.87 10.80
N VAL A 176 -6.82 -10.34 11.28
CA VAL A 176 -7.82 -9.68 10.42
C VAL A 176 -7.25 -8.42 9.80
N ALA A 177 -6.50 -7.64 10.58
CA ALA A 177 -5.82 -6.44 10.11
C ALA A 177 -4.80 -6.76 9.02
N ASN A 178 -3.99 -7.81 9.22
CA ASN A 178 -3.01 -8.28 8.23
C ASN A 178 -3.69 -8.79 6.96
N ALA A 179 -4.77 -9.55 7.08
CA ALA A 179 -5.54 -10.02 5.92
C ALA A 179 -6.11 -8.85 5.10
N LEU A 180 -6.60 -7.80 5.76
CA LEU A 180 -7.11 -6.61 5.09
C LEU A 180 -6.01 -5.80 4.38
N THR A 181 -4.84 -5.64 4.97
CA THR A 181 -3.75 -4.84 4.41
C THR A 181 -2.96 -5.62 3.37
N TYR A 182 -2.30 -6.71 3.78
CA TYR A 182 -1.43 -7.50 2.91
C TYR A 182 -2.23 -8.31 1.89
N GLY A 183 -3.41 -8.84 2.29
CA GLY A 183 -4.32 -9.53 1.37
C GLY A 183 -4.83 -8.59 0.26
N SER A 184 -5.25 -7.36 0.61
CA SER A 184 -5.65 -6.37 -0.40
C SER A 184 -4.48 -5.96 -1.28
N GLY A 185 -3.26 -5.84 -0.72
CA GLY A 185 -2.04 -5.57 -1.46
C GLY A 185 -1.76 -6.64 -2.53
N TYR A 186 -1.84 -7.92 -2.16
CA TYR A 186 -1.65 -9.04 -3.08
C TYR A 186 -2.74 -9.09 -4.16
N LEU A 187 -4.01 -8.98 -3.77
CA LEU A 187 -5.12 -9.03 -4.72
C LEU A 187 -5.12 -7.87 -5.73
N SER A 188 -4.62 -6.70 -5.34
CA SER A 188 -4.54 -5.53 -6.22
C SER A 188 -3.49 -5.65 -7.34
N GLN A 189 -2.60 -6.63 -7.25
CA GLN A 189 -1.57 -6.91 -8.26
C GLN A 189 -2.11 -7.71 -9.45
N TRP A 190 -3.35 -8.17 -9.38
CA TRP A 190 -3.99 -8.99 -10.40
C TRP A 190 -5.11 -8.24 -11.13
N PRO A 191 -5.44 -8.62 -12.38
CA PRO A 191 -6.61 -8.10 -13.07
C PRO A 191 -7.89 -8.34 -12.27
N LEU A 192 -8.72 -7.31 -12.15
CA LEU A 192 -9.92 -7.32 -11.30
C LEU A 192 -10.92 -8.44 -11.66
N GLY A 193 -10.98 -8.81 -12.94
CA GLY A 193 -11.85 -9.88 -13.45
C GLY A 193 -11.59 -11.25 -12.82
N VAL A 194 -10.33 -11.53 -12.42
CA VAL A 194 -9.96 -12.79 -11.73
C VAL A 194 -10.73 -12.96 -10.42
N LEU A 195 -11.10 -11.87 -9.76
CA LEU A 195 -11.84 -11.89 -8.51
C LEU A 195 -13.34 -12.18 -8.71
N GLY A 196 -13.82 -12.12 -9.96
CA GLY A 196 -15.24 -12.20 -10.26
C GLY A 196 -16.05 -10.95 -9.87
N PRO A 197 -17.33 -10.87 -10.24
CA PRO A 197 -18.09 -9.61 -10.20
C PRO A 197 -18.39 -9.09 -8.78
N VAL A 198 -18.54 -9.98 -7.80
CA VAL A 198 -18.86 -9.58 -6.41
C VAL A 198 -17.65 -9.01 -5.72
N LEU A 199 -16.54 -9.77 -5.69
CA LEU A 199 -15.30 -9.31 -5.06
C LEU A 199 -14.69 -8.16 -5.85
N GLY A 200 -14.79 -8.14 -7.17
CA GLY A 200 -14.31 -7.02 -7.99
C GLY A 200 -14.99 -5.71 -7.61
N ARG A 201 -16.31 -5.69 -7.42
CA ARG A 201 -17.02 -4.50 -6.93
C ARG A 201 -16.67 -4.14 -5.50
N PHE A 202 -16.47 -5.11 -4.63
CA PHE A 202 -16.01 -4.89 -3.26
C PHE A 202 -14.64 -4.22 -3.23
N PHE A 203 -13.67 -4.73 -4.03
CA PHE A 203 -12.33 -4.16 -4.14
C PHE A 203 -12.25 -2.88 -4.99
N THR A 204 -13.34 -2.45 -5.58
CA THR A 204 -13.44 -1.16 -6.26
C THR A 204 -14.08 -0.09 -5.36
N PHE A 205 -15.16 -0.42 -4.65
CA PHE A 205 -16.00 0.59 -4.00
C PHE A 205 -15.96 0.56 -2.46
N VAL A 206 -15.61 -0.58 -1.85
CA VAL A 206 -15.50 -0.70 -0.39
C VAL A 206 -14.05 -0.62 0.05
N ILE A 207 -13.19 -1.47 -0.51
CA ILE A 207 -11.74 -1.37 -0.37
C ILE A 207 -11.21 -0.89 -1.72
N PRO A 208 -10.91 0.41 -1.93
CA PRO A 208 -10.65 0.95 -3.26
C PRO A 208 -9.29 0.52 -3.83
N ALA A 209 -8.95 -0.77 -3.72
CA ALA A 209 -7.70 -1.36 -4.16
C ALA A 209 -7.58 -1.40 -5.70
N ALA A 210 -8.68 -1.47 -6.43
CA ALA A 210 -8.66 -1.41 -7.89
C ALA A 210 -8.05 -0.10 -8.43
N PHE A 211 -8.13 1.00 -7.67
CA PHE A 211 -7.53 2.29 -8.01
C PHE A 211 -6.01 2.33 -7.87
N THR A 212 -5.39 1.33 -7.26
CA THR A 212 -3.94 1.32 -7.00
C THR A 212 -3.12 0.74 -8.14
N GLY A 213 -3.69 -0.21 -8.89
CA GLY A 213 -3.02 -0.91 -9.99
C GLY A 213 -3.89 -1.09 -11.21
N TYR A 214 -5.01 -1.80 -11.07
CA TYR A 214 -5.86 -2.23 -12.18
C TYR A 214 -6.44 -1.09 -13.01
N LEU A 215 -7.22 -0.19 -12.41
CA LEU A 215 -7.87 0.91 -13.12
C LEU A 215 -6.86 1.85 -13.81
N PRO A 216 -5.76 2.28 -13.15
CA PRO A 216 -4.74 3.06 -13.83
C PRO A 216 -4.10 2.32 -15.01
N ALA A 217 -3.84 1.00 -14.88
CA ALA A 217 -3.25 0.21 -15.97
C ALA A 217 -4.18 0.13 -17.19
N VAL A 218 -5.49 -0.10 -16.99
CA VAL A 218 -6.50 -0.07 -18.07
C VAL A 218 -6.45 1.26 -18.83
N ALA A 219 -6.42 2.38 -18.12
CA ALA A 219 -6.39 3.71 -18.74
C ALA A 219 -5.06 4.01 -19.44
N LEU A 220 -3.93 3.57 -18.88
CA LEU A 220 -2.61 3.73 -19.49
C LEU A 220 -2.50 2.92 -20.79
N LEU A 221 -3.00 1.69 -20.80
CA LEU A 221 -3.02 0.83 -21.99
C LEU A 221 -4.06 1.27 -23.02
N GLY A 222 -5.03 2.11 -22.65
CA GLY A 222 -6.11 2.55 -23.52
C GLY A 222 -7.06 1.42 -23.93
N GLN A 223 -7.18 0.41 -23.09
CA GLN A 223 -8.06 -0.75 -23.30
C GLN A 223 -9.44 -0.49 -22.70
N ASP A 224 -10.46 -1.11 -23.29
CA ASP A 224 -11.77 -1.19 -22.67
C ASP A 224 -11.69 -2.08 -21.44
N ASP A 225 -12.35 -1.67 -20.36
CA ASP A 225 -12.36 -2.45 -19.12
C ASP A 225 -13.18 -3.74 -19.31
N PRO A 226 -12.55 -4.93 -19.21
CA PRO A 226 -13.28 -6.21 -19.32
C PRO A 226 -14.39 -6.39 -18.28
N THR A 227 -14.31 -5.70 -17.14
CA THR A 227 -15.31 -5.76 -16.06
C THR A 227 -16.49 -4.80 -16.26
N GLY A 228 -16.45 -3.98 -17.32
CA GLY A 228 -17.52 -3.03 -17.67
C GLY A 228 -17.60 -1.80 -16.76
N LEU A 229 -16.54 -1.46 -16.02
CA LEU A 229 -16.48 -0.23 -15.24
C LEU A 229 -16.32 1.00 -16.15
N PRO A 230 -16.89 2.16 -15.78
CA PRO A 230 -16.83 3.36 -16.58
C PRO A 230 -15.39 3.84 -16.86
N GLY A 231 -15.07 4.22 -18.08
CA GLY A 231 -13.71 4.65 -18.50
C GLY A 231 -13.19 5.93 -17.82
N TRP A 232 -14.06 6.70 -17.15
CA TRP A 232 -13.63 7.86 -16.33
C TRP A 232 -13.12 7.46 -14.93
N LEU A 233 -13.45 6.25 -14.47
CA LEU A 233 -13.19 5.80 -13.10
C LEU A 233 -11.69 5.82 -12.72
N PRO A 234 -10.75 5.46 -13.59
CA PRO A 234 -9.32 5.57 -13.27
C PRO A 234 -8.88 6.97 -12.83
N TRP A 235 -9.52 8.02 -13.36
CA TRP A 235 -9.23 9.41 -13.05
C TRP A 235 -9.78 9.86 -11.68
N ALA A 236 -10.65 9.04 -11.08
CA ALA A 236 -11.19 9.27 -9.74
C ALA A 236 -10.25 8.77 -8.61
N SER A 237 -9.06 8.24 -8.92
CA SER A 237 -8.09 7.77 -7.91
C SER A 237 -7.79 8.81 -6.81
N PRO A 238 -7.60 10.12 -7.09
CA PRO A 238 -7.41 11.11 -6.02
C PRO A 238 -8.62 11.27 -5.11
N LEU A 239 -9.84 11.17 -5.68
CA LEU A 239 -11.07 11.23 -4.88
C LEU A 239 -11.21 9.99 -4.00
N ALA A 240 -10.95 8.80 -4.56
CA ALA A 240 -10.95 7.54 -3.79
C ALA A 240 -9.94 7.61 -2.65
N ALA A 241 -8.74 8.13 -2.90
CA ALA A 241 -7.70 8.34 -1.90
C ALA A 241 -8.15 9.30 -0.79
N LEU A 242 -8.78 10.42 -1.14
CA LEU A 242 -9.29 11.39 -0.17
C LEU A 242 -10.38 10.78 0.72
N LEU A 243 -11.32 10.03 0.13
CA LEU A 243 -12.39 9.36 0.86
C LEU A 243 -11.83 8.29 1.80
N ALA A 244 -10.89 7.46 1.32
CA ALA A 244 -10.22 6.45 2.13
C ALA A 244 -9.45 7.08 3.31
N ALA A 245 -8.66 8.13 3.06
CA ALA A 245 -7.92 8.83 4.10
C ALA A 245 -8.84 9.48 5.14
N THR A 246 -9.95 10.09 4.70
CA THR A 246 -10.94 10.69 5.59
C THR A 246 -11.60 9.62 6.45
N GLY A 247 -12.05 8.50 5.85
CA GLY A 247 -12.62 7.38 6.58
C GLY A 247 -11.67 6.81 7.62
N ALA A 248 -10.40 6.58 7.23
CA ALA A 248 -9.37 6.09 8.14
C ALA A 248 -9.08 7.07 9.29
N ALA A 249 -9.04 8.38 9.02
CA ALA A 249 -8.84 9.40 10.06
C ALA A 249 -9.99 9.44 11.06
N LEU A 250 -11.23 9.28 10.60
CA LEU A 250 -12.41 9.20 11.46
C LEU A 250 -12.40 7.93 12.29
N PHE A 251 -12.08 6.79 11.66
CA PHE A 251 -12.00 5.49 12.34
C PHE A 251 -10.88 5.48 13.39
N TRP A 252 -9.71 6.03 13.08
CA TRP A 252 -8.62 6.21 14.05
C TRP A 252 -9.03 7.06 15.24
N ARG A 253 -9.69 8.21 14.99
CA ARG A 253 -10.19 9.09 16.07
C ARG A 253 -11.21 8.39 16.95
N ALA A 254 -12.10 7.59 16.36
CA ALA A 254 -13.06 6.77 17.11
C ALA A 254 -12.34 5.74 17.97
N GLY A 255 -11.31 5.06 17.43
CA GLY A 255 -10.50 4.09 18.14
C GLY A 255 -9.79 4.68 19.37
N ILE A 256 -9.12 5.83 19.20
CA ILE A 256 -8.46 6.51 20.33
C ILE A 256 -9.46 6.88 21.44
N ARG A 257 -10.68 7.30 21.08
CA ARG A 257 -11.72 7.63 22.06
C ARG A 257 -12.25 6.40 22.81
N HIS A 258 -12.18 5.23 22.19
CA HIS A 258 -12.59 3.97 22.79
C HIS A 258 -11.48 3.32 23.62
N TYR A 259 -10.24 3.73 23.40
CA TYR A 259 -9.10 3.16 24.13
C TYR A 259 -9.20 3.44 25.63
N VAL A 260 -9.19 2.36 26.43
CA VAL A 260 -9.10 2.42 27.88
C VAL A 260 -7.66 2.08 28.25
N GLY A 261 -6.96 2.99 28.94
CA GLY A 261 -5.57 2.79 29.33
C GLY A 261 -5.39 1.59 30.26
N ALA A 262 -4.16 1.09 30.38
CA ALA A 262 -3.82 -0.08 31.20
C ALA A 262 -4.08 0.10 32.72
N GLY A 263 -4.49 1.28 33.13
CA GLY A 263 -4.77 1.63 34.57
C GLY A 263 -6.24 1.94 34.88
N GLY A 264 -7.17 1.66 33.93
CA GLY A 264 -8.61 1.89 34.11
C GLY A 264 -9.34 0.66 34.58
#